data_837814cf5267de870e68562dfce171a3
#
_entry.id   837814cf5267de870e68562dfce171a3
#
_cell.length_a   1.000
_cell.length_b   1.000
_cell.length_c   1.000
_cell.angle_alpha   90.00
_cell.angle_beta   90.00
_cell.angle_gamma   90.00
#
_symmetry.space_group_name_H-M   'P 1'
#
loop_
_entity.id
_entity.type
_entity.pdbx_description
1 polymer ?
#
loop_
_entity_poly.entity_id
_entity_poly.type
_entity_poly.pdbx_seq_one_letter_code
_entity_poly.pdbx_strand_id
1 'polypeptide(L)'
;DEDYYKWTQWIFLKMFEKGLVFRDRTLVNYCPHCKVVLSNEDSQGGKCDICHSEVVQKSKDVWYLRITQYADKLLEGLKDVDYPDNVKQQQIHWIGKSKGAFVNFDIDGIDEKLEIYTTRPDTLFGVTFMVIAPEHPIIDKYKDKVANMDEITAYRNECAKKTEFERTQLVKDKTGVRIQGLEGINPVNGKKIPIYIADYVMMGYGTGAIMAVPAHDQRDYDFAKKFGIDIIEVIKGGDISKEAYTGDGEMVNSEFLNGYTKKKDSIERMLEELEKKGI
;
A
#
# COMPACT_ATOMS: atom_id res chain seq x y z
N ASP A 1 19.80 37.32 -0.71
CA ASP A 1 20.44 38.14 0.30
C ASP A 1 20.86 37.24 1.47
N GLU A 2 22.19 37.28 1.83
CA GLU A 2 22.78 36.43 2.86
C GLU A 2 22.18 36.71 4.25
N ASP A 3 21.85 37.93 4.51
CA ASP A 3 21.24 38.35 5.79
C ASP A 3 19.82 37.78 5.96
N TYR A 4 19.18 37.41 4.88
CA TYR A 4 17.84 36.80 4.90
C TYR A 4 17.89 35.27 4.99
N TYR A 5 18.59 34.59 4.09
CA TYR A 5 18.56 33.12 4.05
C TYR A 5 19.32 32.43 5.18
N LYS A 6 20.21 33.17 5.90
CA LYS A 6 20.88 32.63 7.09
C LYS A 6 19.90 32.09 8.15
N TRP A 7 18.70 32.68 8.26
CA TRP A 7 17.68 32.22 9.19
C TRP A 7 17.07 30.87 8.78
N THR A 8 16.87 30.63 7.48
CA THR A 8 16.45 29.35 6.97
C THR A 8 17.52 28.28 7.26
N GLN A 9 18.79 28.61 7.07
CA GLN A 9 19.89 27.72 7.40
C GLN A 9 19.97 27.45 8.91
N TRP A 10 19.76 28.46 9.73
CA TRP A 10 19.72 28.30 11.18
C TRP A 10 18.58 27.40 11.65
N ILE A 11 17.38 27.56 11.09
CA ILE A 11 16.23 26.67 11.36
C ILE A 11 16.58 25.22 10.98
N PHE A 12 17.17 25.01 9.80
CA PHE A 12 17.61 23.68 9.36
C PHE A 12 18.60 23.06 10.36
N LEU A 13 19.61 23.81 10.78
CA LEU A 13 20.60 23.34 11.76
C LEU A 13 19.94 22.99 13.09
N LYS A 14 18.99 23.81 13.57
CA LYS A 14 18.24 23.52 14.80
C LYS A 14 17.39 22.25 14.70
N MET A 15 16.76 22.00 13.55
CA MET A 15 16.05 20.75 13.30
C MET A 15 17.01 19.55 13.22
N PHE A 16 18.18 19.73 12.59
CA PHE A 16 19.21 18.70 12.52
C PHE A 16 19.75 18.34 13.91
N GLU A 17 20.10 19.32 14.74
CA GLU A 17 20.54 19.14 16.14
C GLU A 17 19.51 18.34 16.97
N LYS A 18 18.21 18.52 16.68
CA LYS A 18 17.12 17.81 17.35
C LYS A 18 16.79 16.44 16.72
N GLY A 19 17.54 15.99 15.72
CA GLY A 19 17.31 14.72 15.01
C GLY A 19 16.04 14.70 14.15
N LEU A 20 15.46 15.88 13.86
CA LEU A 20 14.26 16.02 13.04
C LEU A 20 14.57 16.03 11.53
N VAL A 21 15.84 16.18 11.17
CA VAL A 21 16.33 16.14 9.79
C VAL A 21 17.36 15.02 9.66
N PHE A 22 17.23 14.21 8.63
CA PHE A 22 18.15 13.11 8.34
C PHE A 22 18.33 12.93 6.84
N ARG A 23 19.39 12.24 6.44
CA ARG A 23 19.61 11.85 5.04
C ARG A 23 19.24 10.38 4.86
N ASP A 24 18.59 10.11 3.75
CA ASP A 24 18.31 8.74 3.32
C ASP A 24 18.31 8.67 1.81
N ARG A 25 18.39 7.44 1.28
CA ARG A 25 18.43 7.18 -0.15
C ARG A 25 17.02 6.81 -0.64
N THR A 26 16.54 7.53 -1.65
CA THR A 26 15.23 7.27 -2.27
C THR A 26 15.29 7.42 -3.78
N LEU A 27 14.25 6.91 -4.45
CA LEU A 27 14.02 7.16 -5.87
C LEU A 27 13.40 8.55 -6.03
N VAL A 28 13.94 9.32 -6.96
CA VAL A 28 13.45 10.66 -7.31
C VAL A 28 13.20 10.75 -8.80
N ASN A 29 12.23 11.57 -9.21
CA ASN A 29 12.05 11.93 -10.61
C ASN A 29 13.25 12.74 -11.08
N TYR A 30 13.95 12.28 -12.09
CA TYR A 30 15.18 12.91 -12.56
C TYR A 30 15.13 13.15 -14.07
N CYS A 31 15.35 14.39 -14.48
CA CYS A 31 15.55 14.70 -15.89
C CYS A 31 17.03 14.50 -16.27
N PRO A 32 17.38 13.53 -17.14
CA PRO A 32 18.76 13.31 -17.56
C PRO A 32 19.31 14.43 -18.43
N HIS A 33 18.46 15.15 -19.16
CA HIS A 33 18.85 16.29 -20.01
C HIS A 33 19.16 17.54 -19.17
N CYS A 34 18.22 17.99 -18.33
CA CYS A 34 18.41 19.15 -17.45
C CYS A 34 19.30 18.84 -16.24
N LYS A 35 19.52 17.56 -15.93
CA LYS A 35 20.30 17.07 -14.76
C LYS A 35 19.74 17.54 -13.41
N VAL A 36 18.42 17.69 -13.31
CA VAL A 36 17.71 18.16 -12.11
C VAL A 36 16.76 17.09 -11.58
N VAL A 37 16.49 17.17 -10.28
CA VAL A 37 15.42 16.43 -9.62
C VAL A 37 14.14 17.23 -9.81
N LEU A 38 13.03 16.55 -10.13
CA LEU A 38 11.73 17.14 -10.41
C LEU A 38 10.72 16.72 -9.35
N SER A 39 9.77 17.59 -9.06
CA SER A 39 8.56 17.24 -8.31
C SER A 39 7.65 16.33 -9.15
N ASN A 40 6.60 15.80 -8.53
CA ASN A 40 5.59 15.04 -9.27
C ASN A 40 4.83 15.94 -10.28
N GLU A 41 4.60 17.20 -9.89
CA GLU A 41 3.94 18.21 -10.72
C GLU A 41 4.79 18.56 -11.96
N ASP A 42 6.13 18.67 -11.80
CA ASP A 42 7.06 19.02 -12.88
C ASP A 42 7.42 17.84 -13.79
N SER A 43 6.90 16.63 -13.47
CA SER A 43 7.15 15.38 -14.20
C SER A 43 5.89 14.68 -14.69
N GLN A 44 4.79 15.41 -14.84
CA GLN A 44 3.52 14.85 -15.29
C GLN A 44 3.62 14.23 -16.69
N GLY A 45 3.01 13.05 -16.84
CA GLY A 45 3.06 12.29 -18.10
C GLY A 45 4.46 11.74 -18.41
N GLY A 46 5.35 11.61 -17.40
CA GLY A 46 6.70 11.09 -17.56
C GLY A 46 7.65 12.02 -18.32
N LYS A 47 7.31 13.30 -18.46
CA LYS A 47 8.10 14.29 -19.17
C LYS A 47 8.48 15.47 -18.27
N CYS A 48 9.69 15.97 -18.47
CA CYS A 48 10.18 17.19 -17.82
C CYS A 48 9.40 18.41 -18.32
N ASP A 49 8.87 19.22 -17.43
CA ASP A 49 8.14 20.47 -17.78
C ASP A 49 9.02 21.53 -18.47
N ILE A 50 10.35 21.49 -18.20
CA ILE A 50 11.31 22.46 -18.75
C ILE A 50 11.74 22.09 -20.18
N CYS A 51 12.15 20.84 -20.43
CA CYS A 51 12.76 20.43 -21.69
C CYS A 51 11.99 19.34 -22.44
N HIS A 52 10.88 18.85 -21.89
CA HIS A 52 10.02 17.79 -22.42
C HIS A 52 10.70 16.45 -22.71
N SER A 53 11.95 16.25 -22.21
CA SER A 53 12.63 14.95 -22.27
C SER A 53 11.99 13.97 -21.29
N GLU A 54 12.15 12.67 -21.55
CA GLU A 54 11.69 11.60 -20.67
C GLU A 54 12.36 11.71 -19.28
N VAL A 55 11.53 11.58 -18.25
CA VAL A 55 11.96 11.56 -16.85
C VAL A 55 12.23 10.11 -16.44
N VAL A 56 13.29 9.90 -15.68
CA VAL A 56 13.68 8.59 -15.18
C VAL A 56 13.70 8.58 -13.66
N GLN A 57 13.43 7.42 -13.06
CA GLN A 57 13.61 7.22 -11.62
C GLN A 57 15.10 7.03 -11.33
N LYS A 58 15.66 7.84 -10.43
CA LYS A 58 17.08 7.78 -10.06
C LYS A 58 17.23 7.74 -8.54
N SER A 59 17.99 6.77 -8.03
CA SER A 59 18.31 6.72 -6.59
C SER A 59 19.27 7.86 -6.23
N LYS A 60 18.87 8.66 -5.25
CA LYS A 60 19.69 9.77 -4.71
C LYS A 60 19.57 9.85 -3.19
N ASP A 61 20.62 10.37 -2.56
CA ASP A 61 20.57 10.78 -1.16
C ASP A 61 19.84 12.11 -1.07
N VAL A 62 18.79 12.14 -0.27
CA VAL A 62 17.94 13.33 -0.05
C VAL A 62 17.79 13.61 1.45
N TRP A 63 17.40 14.82 1.76
CA TRP A 63 17.07 15.22 3.13
C TRP A 63 15.60 14.97 3.41
N TYR A 64 15.33 14.34 4.56
CA TYR A 64 13.99 14.09 5.07
C TYR A 64 13.74 14.86 6.36
N LEU A 65 12.49 15.29 6.54
CA LEU A 65 11.98 15.84 7.80
C LEU A 65 11.10 14.77 8.48
N ARG A 66 11.35 14.49 9.77
CA ARG A 66 10.58 13.51 10.57
C ARG A 66 9.25 14.09 11.03
N ILE A 67 8.43 14.58 10.10
CA ILE A 67 7.14 15.22 10.43
C ILE A 67 6.17 14.25 11.10
N THR A 68 6.20 12.97 10.76
CA THR A 68 5.33 11.92 11.33
C THR A 68 5.58 11.70 12.84
N GLN A 69 6.73 12.09 13.36
CA GLN A 69 7.04 12.01 14.79
C GLN A 69 6.09 12.87 15.65
N TYR A 70 5.48 13.88 15.05
CA TYR A 70 4.54 14.78 15.72
C TYR A 70 3.06 14.43 15.49
N ALA A 71 2.75 13.40 14.71
CA ALA A 71 1.39 13.07 14.32
C ALA A 71 0.46 12.86 15.53
N ASP A 72 0.87 12.06 16.51
CA ASP A 72 0.09 11.82 17.74
C ASP A 72 -0.05 13.08 18.58
N LYS A 73 1.02 13.86 18.70
CA LYS A 73 1.01 15.13 19.44
C LYS A 73 0.06 16.15 18.81
N LEU A 74 0.01 16.21 17.49
CA LEU A 74 -0.90 17.10 16.76
C LEU A 74 -2.37 16.66 17.00
N LEU A 75 -2.67 15.36 16.93
CA LEU A 75 -4.01 14.84 17.22
C LEU A 75 -4.44 15.12 18.66
N GLU A 76 -3.54 14.95 19.62
CA GLU A 76 -3.83 15.22 21.02
C GLU A 76 -4.05 16.71 21.27
N GLY A 77 -3.21 17.58 20.71
CA GLY A 77 -3.30 19.03 20.84
C GLY A 77 -4.58 19.65 20.26
N LEU A 78 -5.32 18.92 19.39
CA LEU A 78 -6.63 19.38 18.91
C LEU A 78 -7.68 19.48 20.02
N LYS A 79 -7.45 18.85 21.18
CA LYS A 79 -8.35 18.94 22.35
C LYS A 79 -8.22 20.29 23.04
N ASP A 80 -7.04 20.90 22.94
CA ASP A 80 -6.69 22.11 23.69
C ASP A 80 -6.90 23.40 22.91
N VAL A 81 -7.25 23.30 21.60
CA VAL A 81 -7.46 24.46 20.74
C VAL A 81 -8.95 24.68 20.47
N ASP A 82 -9.35 25.94 20.45
CA ASP A 82 -10.72 26.36 20.13
C ASP A 82 -10.90 26.53 18.61
N TYR A 83 -10.79 25.39 17.89
CA TYR A 83 -11.05 25.35 16.46
C TYR A 83 -12.47 24.86 16.17
N PRO A 84 -13.09 25.34 15.08
CA PRO A 84 -14.34 24.76 14.58
C PRO A 84 -14.21 23.25 14.33
N ASP A 85 -15.26 22.49 14.59
CA ASP A 85 -15.24 21.02 14.51
C ASP A 85 -14.84 20.52 13.11
N ASN A 86 -15.29 21.17 12.05
CA ASN A 86 -14.92 20.83 10.69
C ASN A 86 -13.40 20.96 10.43
N VAL A 87 -12.74 21.96 11.04
CA VAL A 87 -11.28 22.14 10.94
C VAL A 87 -10.56 21.03 11.70
N LYS A 88 -11.03 20.69 12.92
CA LYS A 88 -10.48 19.56 13.68
C LYS A 88 -10.61 18.25 12.91
N GLN A 89 -11.79 17.98 12.32
CA GLN A 89 -12.01 16.76 11.54
C GLN A 89 -11.12 16.70 10.29
N GLN A 90 -10.91 17.82 9.59
CA GLN A 90 -10.00 17.86 8.44
C GLN A 90 -8.56 17.51 8.84
N GLN A 91 -8.06 18.01 9.98
CA GLN A 91 -6.72 17.70 10.48
C GLN A 91 -6.60 16.24 10.91
N ILE A 92 -7.61 15.69 11.59
CA ILE A 92 -7.67 14.27 11.97
C ILE A 92 -7.63 13.38 10.73
N HIS A 93 -8.42 13.69 9.71
CA HIS A 93 -8.45 12.94 8.46
C HIS A 93 -7.15 13.08 7.66
N TRP A 94 -6.51 14.27 7.68
CA TRP A 94 -5.22 14.48 7.02
C TRP A 94 -4.10 13.65 7.65
N ILE A 95 -4.03 13.62 8.99
CA ILE A 95 -3.05 12.78 9.70
C ILE A 95 -3.37 11.30 9.48
N GLY A 96 -4.65 10.92 9.44
CA GLY A 96 -5.11 9.60 9.03
C GLY A 96 -4.57 8.47 9.91
N LYS A 97 -4.52 8.67 11.24
CA LYS A 97 -4.07 7.60 12.15
C LYS A 97 -4.97 6.37 12.02
N SER A 98 -4.38 5.28 11.55
CA SER A 98 -5.05 3.97 11.45
C SER A 98 -4.39 2.96 12.39
N LYS A 99 -5.17 1.96 12.80
CA LYS A 99 -4.68 0.78 13.50
C LYS A 99 -4.91 -0.42 12.61
N GLY A 100 -3.91 -1.28 12.51
CA GLY A 100 -3.98 -2.50 11.73
C GLY A 100 -3.06 -3.56 12.29
N ALA A 101 -3.03 -4.70 11.62
CA ALA A 101 -2.18 -5.82 11.94
C ALA A 101 -1.25 -6.16 10.79
N PHE A 102 -0.06 -6.62 11.10
CA PHE A 102 0.78 -7.36 10.17
C PHE A 102 0.34 -8.81 10.18
N VAL A 103 0.17 -9.40 9.01
CA VAL A 103 -0.25 -10.78 8.85
C VAL A 103 0.67 -11.47 7.86
N ASN A 104 1.19 -12.62 8.25
CA ASN A 104 2.09 -13.42 7.44
C ASN A 104 1.32 -14.47 6.63
N PHE A 105 1.54 -14.50 5.34
CA PHE A 105 1.07 -15.52 4.42
C PHE A 105 2.26 -16.42 4.04
N ASP A 106 2.19 -17.70 4.35
CA ASP A 106 3.15 -18.66 3.84
C ASP A 106 3.02 -18.78 2.33
N ILE A 107 4.11 -19.11 1.64
CA ILE A 107 4.09 -19.34 0.19
C ILE A 107 4.29 -20.82 -0.07
N ASP A 108 3.40 -21.39 -0.87
CA ASP A 108 3.42 -22.81 -1.18
C ASP A 108 4.75 -23.27 -1.80
N GLY A 109 5.35 -24.30 -1.21
CA GLY A 109 6.56 -24.94 -1.72
C GLY A 109 7.87 -24.15 -1.56
N ILE A 110 7.86 -23.07 -0.77
CA ILE A 110 9.08 -22.33 -0.40
C ILE A 110 9.03 -21.94 1.08
N ASP A 111 10.22 -21.85 1.70
CA ASP A 111 10.37 -21.38 3.09
C ASP A 111 10.48 -19.85 3.10
N GLU A 112 9.36 -19.19 2.77
CA GLU A 112 9.26 -17.74 2.73
C GLU A 112 7.83 -17.30 3.08
N LYS A 113 7.70 -16.11 3.63
CA LYS A 113 6.42 -15.51 3.99
C LYS A 113 6.27 -14.17 3.29
N LEU A 114 5.05 -13.85 2.88
CA LEU A 114 4.65 -12.51 2.51
C LEU A 114 3.96 -11.86 3.69
N GLU A 115 4.60 -10.87 4.29
CA GLU A 115 3.99 -10.02 5.30
C GLU A 115 3.15 -8.94 4.64
N ILE A 116 1.90 -8.81 5.05
CA ILE A 116 1.01 -7.72 4.63
C ILE A 116 0.59 -6.89 5.85
N TYR A 117 0.25 -5.63 5.61
CA TYR A 117 -0.42 -4.79 6.60
C TYR A 117 -1.88 -4.61 6.23
N THR A 118 -2.79 -4.85 7.19
CA THR A 118 -4.22 -4.63 6.97
C THR A 118 -4.90 -3.95 8.15
N THR A 119 -5.85 -3.07 7.88
CA THR A 119 -6.77 -2.50 8.87
C THR A 119 -8.04 -3.34 9.06
N ARG A 120 -8.19 -4.40 8.24
CA ARG A 120 -9.37 -5.26 8.20
C ARG A 120 -8.98 -6.76 8.31
N PRO A 121 -8.31 -7.17 9.40
CA PRO A 121 -7.98 -8.60 9.57
C PRO A 121 -9.21 -9.49 9.66
N ASP A 122 -10.35 -8.96 10.09
CA ASP A 122 -11.65 -9.65 10.13
C ASP A 122 -12.11 -10.18 8.77
N THR A 123 -11.64 -9.61 7.66
CA THR A 123 -12.00 -10.05 6.30
C THR A 123 -11.09 -11.12 5.70
N LEU A 124 -10.14 -11.68 6.46
CA LEU A 124 -9.17 -12.67 5.97
C LEU A 124 -9.80 -13.90 5.30
N PHE A 125 -10.98 -14.34 5.74
CA PHE A 125 -11.72 -15.43 5.10
C PHE A 125 -12.18 -15.13 3.67
N GLY A 126 -12.31 -13.83 3.33
CA GLY A 126 -12.68 -13.34 2.01
C GLY A 126 -11.50 -13.09 1.07
N VAL A 127 -10.27 -13.34 1.51
CA VAL A 127 -9.07 -13.15 0.67
C VAL A 127 -9.03 -14.23 -0.40
N THR A 128 -9.04 -13.81 -1.67
CA THR A 128 -9.02 -14.71 -2.82
C THR A 128 -7.79 -14.58 -3.69
N PHE A 129 -6.99 -13.54 -3.49
CA PHE A 129 -5.67 -13.37 -4.12
C PHE A 129 -4.79 -12.42 -3.30
N MET A 130 -3.51 -12.40 -3.65
CA MET A 130 -2.55 -11.42 -3.15
C MET A 130 -1.99 -10.61 -4.30
N VAL A 131 -1.57 -9.39 -4.00
CA VAL A 131 -0.87 -8.54 -4.97
C VAL A 131 0.40 -8.03 -4.34
N ILE A 132 1.50 -8.11 -5.09
CA ILE A 132 2.79 -7.55 -4.68
C ILE A 132 3.25 -6.49 -5.67
N ALA A 133 4.12 -5.61 -5.21
CA ALA A 133 4.74 -4.60 -6.04
C ALA A 133 5.58 -5.27 -7.15
N PRO A 134 5.62 -4.71 -8.36
CA PRO A 134 6.46 -5.24 -9.44
C PRO A 134 7.95 -5.32 -9.07
N GLU A 135 8.40 -4.46 -8.16
CA GLU A 135 9.77 -4.39 -7.66
C GLU A 135 10.04 -5.31 -6.45
N HIS A 136 9.06 -6.10 -6.02
CA HIS A 136 9.18 -6.92 -4.81
C HIS A 136 10.32 -7.95 -4.96
N PRO A 137 11.25 -8.05 -3.98
CA PRO A 137 12.47 -8.85 -4.10
C PRO A 137 12.22 -10.36 -4.19
N ILE A 138 11.06 -10.84 -3.78
CA ILE A 138 10.70 -12.26 -3.83
C ILE A 138 10.70 -12.81 -5.26
N ILE A 139 10.38 -11.97 -6.25
CA ILE A 139 10.34 -12.34 -7.67
C ILE A 139 11.75 -12.74 -8.14
N ASP A 140 12.74 -11.92 -7.82
CA ASP A 140 14.12 -12.16 -8.22
C ASP A 140 14.76 -13.30 -7.41
N LYS A 141 14.40 -13.42 -6.12
CA LYS A 141 14.87 -14.47 -5.21
C LYS A 141 14.43 -15.86 -5.66
N TYR A 142 13.23 -15.99 -6.19
CA TYR A 142 12.64 -17.27 -6.60
C TYR A 142 12.32 -17.36 -8.10
N LYS A 143 13.07 -16.65 -8.92
CA LYS A 143 12.91 -16.61 -10.39
C LYS A 143 12.88 -17.99 -11.04
N ASP A 144 13.64 -18.95 -10.50
CA ASP A 144 13.71 -20.32 -11.04
C ASP A 144 12.42 -21.13 -10.80
N LYS A 145 11.55 -20.68 -9.90
CA LYS A 145 10.23 -21.28 -9.62
C LYS A 145 9.09 -20.57 -10.37
N VAL A 146 9.37 -19.44 -11.01
CA VAL A 146 8.40 -18.62 -11.74
C VAL A 146 8.40 -19.03 -13.21
N ALA A 147 7.29 -19.60 -13.68
CA ALA A 147 7.20 -20.15 -15.04
C ALA A 147 7.06 -19.08 -16.13
N ASN A 148 6.56 -17.88 -15.80
CA ASN A 148 6.30 -16.79 -16.76
C ASN A 148 7.18 -15.55 -16.55
N MET A 149 8.47 -15.75 -16.26
CA MET A 149 9.41 -14.64 -15.99
C MET A 149 9.51 -13.61 -17.11
N ASP A 150 9.35 -14.01 -18.36
CA ASP A 150 9.42 -13.08 -19.51
C ASP A 150 8.24 -12.09 -19.47
N GLU A 151 7.03 -12.57 -19.19
CA GLU A 151 5.83 -11.75 -19.04
C GLU A 151 5.96 -10.79 -17.85
N ILE A 152 6.46 -11.30 -16.71
CA ILE A 152 6.71 -10.52 -15.51
C ILE A 152 7.74 -9.42 -15.77
N THR A 153 8.84 -9.76 -16.48
CA THR A 153 9.88 -8.79 -16.81
C THR A 153 9.36 -7.70 -17.74
N ALA A 154 8.56 -8.07 -18.74
CA ALA A 154 7.92 -7.09 -19.64
C ALA A 154 7.02 -6.13 -18.84
N TYR A 155 6.17 -6.66 -17.94
CA TYR A 155 5.29 -5.86 -17.10
C TYR A 155 6.06 -4.94 -16.13
N ARG A 156 7.14 -5.44 -15.50
CA ARG A 156 8.03 -4.64 -14.65
C ARG A 156 8.64 -3.46 -15.41
N ASN A 157 9.08 -3.69 -16.65
CA ASN A 157 9.63 -2.64 -17.51
C ASN A 157 8.58 -1.59 -17.90
N GLU A 158 7.32 -1.95 -18.05
CA GLU A 158 6.22 -1.00 -18.26
C GLU A 158 5.94 -0.20 -16.99
N CYS A 159 5.89 -0.85 -15.83
CA CYS A 159 5.67 -0.19 -14.55
C CYS A 159 6.79 0.80 -14.21
N ALA A 160 8.05 0.46 -14.52
CA ALA A 160 9.20 1.31 -14.28
C ALA A 160 9.19 2.64 -15.06
N LYS A 161 8.40 2.75 -16.13
CA LYS A 161 8.21 3.99 -16.90
C LYS A 161 7.18 4.92 -16.29
N LYS A 162 6.32 4.41 -15.39
CA LYS A 162 5.26 5.17 -14.74
C LYS A 162 5.77 5.84 -13.46
N THR A 163 5.36 7.07 -13.23
CA THR A 163 5.57 7.73 -11.94
C THR A 163 4.65 7.14 -10.87
N GLU A 164 4.97 7.35 -9.60
CA GLU A 164 4.12 6.92 -8.48
C GLU A 164 2.70 7.49 -8.58
N PHE A 165 2.58 8.76 -9.00
CA PHE A 165 1.29 9.41 -9.20
C PHE A 165 0.47 8.74 -10.31
N GLU A 166 1.09 8.39 -11.43
CA GLU A 166 0.43 7.66 -12.51
C GLU A 166 -0.03 6.29 -12.07
N ARG A 167 0.79 5.58 -11.27
CA ARG A 167 0.45 4.26 -10.75
C ARG A 167 -0.71 4.28 -9.75
N THR A 168 -0.86 5.34 -8.96
CA THR A 168 -1.84 5.40 -7.86
C THR A 168 -3.10 6.20 -8.17
N GLN A 169 -3.00 7.29 -8.94
CA GLN A 169 -4.08 8.26 -9.13
C GLN A 169 -4.73 8.24 -10.51
N LEU A 170 -3.97 7.93 -11.58
CA LEU A 170 -4.45 8.07 -12.95
C LEU A 170 -4.99 6.76 -13.57
N VAL A 171 -4.76 5.62 -12.94
CA VAL A 171 -5.11 4.32 -13.54
C VAL A 171 -6.59 4.01 -13.38
N LYS A 172 -7.34 4.13 -14.48
CA LYS A 172 -8.72 3.64 -14.58
C LYS A 172 -8.78 2.13 -14.84
N ASP A 173 -7.85 1.59 -15.63
CA ASP A 173 -7.80 0.17 -15.98
C ASP A 173 -6.84 -0.59 -15.07
N LYS A 174 -7.36 -1.56 -14.32
CA LYS A 174 -6.53 -2.42 -13.48
C LYS A 174 -5.65 -3.31 -14.37
N THR A 175 -4.34 -3.24 -14.18
CA THR A 175 -3.37 -4.10 -14.87
C THR A 175 -2.61 -4.95 -13.87
N GLY A 176 -2.15 -6.10 -14.30
CA GLY A 176 -1.38 -7.01 -13.46
C GLY A 176 -1.05 -8.30 -14.19
N VAL A 177 -0.10 -9.05 -13.64
CA VAL A 177 0.31 -10.35 -14.15
C VAL A 177 0.32 -11.35 -13.01
N ARG A 178 -0.28 -12.52 -13.20
CA ARG A 178 -0.21 -13.63 -12.24
C ARG A 178 1.21 -14.19 -12.22
N ILE A 179 1.76 -14.42 -11.04
CA ILE A 179 3.02 -15.15 -10.88
C ILE A 179 2.72 -16.65 -10.95
N GLN A 180 3.11 -17.30 -12.04
CA GLN A 180 2.91 -18.73 -12.20
C GLN A 180 4.01 -19.50 -11.47
N GLY A 181 3.61 -20.37 -10.53
CA GLY A 181 4.52 -21.18 -9.72
C GLY A 181 4.69 -20.71 -8.27
N LEU A 182 4.12 -19.56 -7.91
CA LEU A 182 4.04 -19.10 -6.52
C LEU A 182 2.57 -18.87 -6.15
N GLU A 183 2.16 -19.44 -5.03
CA GLU A 183 0.82 -19.26 -4.45
C GLU A 183 0.95 -18.95 -2.96
N GLY A 184 0.16 -18.00 -2.47
CA GLY A 184 0.06 -17.72 -1.04
C GLY A 184 -0.86 -18.73 -0.35
N ILE A 185 -0.62 -18.98 0.93
CA ILE A 185 -1.50 -19.82 1.76
C ILE A 185 -2.23 -18.89 2.72
N ASN A 186 -3.55 -18.85 2.61
CA ASN A 186 -4.37 -18.04 3.50
C ASN A 186 -4.27 -18.59 4.95
N PRO A 187 -3.78 -17.78 5.92
CA PRO A 187 -3.44 -18.28 7.26
C PRO A 187 -4.65 -18.72 8.10
N VAL A 188 -5.88 -18.28 7.74
CA VAL A 188 -7.08 -18.63 8.53
C VAL A 188 -7.75 -19.91 8.06
N ASN A 189 -7.71 -20.24 6.75
CA ASN A 189 -8.42 -21.37 6.18
C ASN A 189 -7.52 -22.36 5.38
N GLY A 190 -6.21 -22.07 5.27
CA GLY A 190 -5.25 -22.94 4.55
C GLY A 190 -5.41 -23.00 3.04
N LYS A 191 -6.30 -22.20 2.44
CA LYS A 191 -6.52 -22.21 0.99
C LYS A 191 -5.35 -21.58 0.27
N LYS A 192 -4.95 -22.20 -0.85
CA LYS A 192 -3.99 -21.61 -1.78
C LYS A 192 -4.66 -20.52 -2.59
N ILE A 193 -4.00 -19.39 -2.70
CA ILE A 193 -4.49 -18.22 -3.42
C ILE A 193 -3.41 -17.72 -4.38
N PRO A 194 -3.79 -17.27 -5.60
CA PRO A 194 -2.82 -16.76 -6.57
C PRO A 194 -2.17 -15.46 -6.11
N ILE A 195 -0.91 -15.26 -6.49
CA ILE A 195 -0.16 -14.03 -6.29
C ILE A 195 -0.05 -13.32 -7.63
N TYR A 196 -0.36 -12.03 -7.65
CA TYR A 196 -0.22 -11.14 -8.80
C TYR A 196 0.82 -10.06 -8.54
N ILE A 197 1.45 -9.56 -9.59
CA ILE A 197 2.10 -8.25 -9.57
C ILE A 197 1.14 -7.23 -10.17
N ALA A 198 1.05 -6.04 -9.58
CA ALA A 198 0.26 -4.95 -10.15
C ALA A 198 0.89 -3.59 -9.82
N ASP A 199 0.70 -2.66 -10.73
CA ASP A 199 1.34 -1.34 -10.67
C ASP A 199 0.82 -0.43 -9.54
N TYR A 200 -0.37 -0.69 -9.00
CA TYR A 200 -0.94 0.07 -7.89
C TYR A 200 -0.41 -0.31 -6.50
N VAL A 201 0.38 -1.39 -6.39
CA VAL A 201 1.08 -1.76 -5.16
C VAL A 201 2.51 -1.23 -5.20
N MET A 202 2.92 -0.53 -4.15
CA MET A 202 4.20 0.18 -4.07
C MET A 202 5.08 -0.38 -2.97
N MET A 203 6.39 -0.55 -3.25
CA MET A 203 7.37 -0.97 -2.23
C MET A 203 7.55 0.06 -1.11
N GLY A 204 7.33 1.34 -1.39
CA GLY A 204 7.45 2.41 -0.41
C GLY A 204 6.25 2.53 0.53
N TYR A 205 5.21 1.72 0.34
CA TYR A 205 4.00 1.75 1.16
C TYR A 205 3.74 0.37 1.78
N GLY A 206 3.84 0.30 3.11
CA GLY A 206 3.72 -0.96 3.83
C GLY A 206 4.88 -1.92 3.54
N THR A 207 4.55 -3.17 3.25
CA THR A 207 5.50 -4.25 2.97
C THR A 207 5.76 -4.49 1.48
N GLY A 208 5.09 -3.72 0.60
CA GLY A 208 5.07 -4.00 -0.84
C GLY A 208 4.20 -5.20 -1.23
N ALA A 209 3.39 -5.70 -0.30
CA ALA A 209 2.43 -6.78 -0.52
C ALA A 209 1.08 -6.43 0.13
N ILE A 210 -0.01 -6.83 -0.49
CA ILE A 210 -1.37 -6.69 0.03
C ILE A 210 -2.15 -7.99 -0.13
N MET A 211 -3.07 -8.24 0.80
CA MET A 211 -4.16 -9.18 0.60
C MET A 211 -5.31 -8.50 -0.14
N ALA A 212 -6.03 -9.20 -0.98
CA ALA A 212 -7.16 -8.68 -1.73
C ALA A 212 -8.47 -9.35 -1.32
N VAL A 213 -9.48 -8.53 -1.00
CA VAL A 213 -10.81 -8.95 -0.56
C VAL A 213 -11.86 -8.37 -1.50
N PRO A 214 -12.07 -8.96 -2.67
CA PRO A 214 -12.89 -8.35 -3.73
C PRO A 214 -14.35 -8.12 -3.34
N ALA A 215 -14.91 -8.88 -2.42
CA ALA A 215 -16.27 -8.63 -1.96
C ALA A 215 -16.42 -7.31 -1.17
N HIS A 216 -15.32 -6.75 -0.60
CA HIS A 216 -15.35 -5.63 0.35
C HIS A 216 -14.38 -4.50 0.05
N ASP A 217 -13.67 -4.55 -1.07
CA ASP A 217 -12.86 -3.46 -1.62
C ASP A 217 -13.13 -3.32 -3.12
N GLN A 218 -13.52 -2.13 -3.57
CA GLN A 218 -13.92 -1.91 -4.97
C GLN A 218 -12.74 -2.07 -5.94
N ARG A 219 -11.52 -1.74 -5.52
CA ARG A 219 -10.32 -1.91 -6.37
C ARG A 219 -10.03 -3.38 -6.59
N ASP A 220 -10.15 -4.17 -5.53
CA ASP A 220 -9.96 -5.63 -5.58
C ASP A 220 -11.08 -6.30 -6.37
N TYR A 221 -12.33 -5.78 -6.26
CA TYR A 221 -13.49 -6.24 -7.03
C TYR A 221 -13.27 -6.07 -8.54
N ASP A 222 -12.87 -4.86 -8.95
CA ASP A 222 -12.63 -4.55 -10.36
C ASP A 222 -11.51 -5.42 -10.93
N PHE A 223 -10.45 -5.65 -10.12
CA PHE A 223 -9.36 -6.55 -10.48
C PHE A 223 -9.85 -8.00 -10.60
N ALA A 224 -10.57 -8.49 -9.59
CA ALA A 224 -11.10 -9.87 -9.61
C ALA A 224 -12.04 -10.13 -10.79
N LYS A 225 -12.93 -9.18 -11.11
CA LYS A 225 -13.80 -9.27 -12.30
C LYS A 225 -13.01 -9.35 -13.59
N LYS A 226 -11.95 -8.53 -13.73
CA LYS A 226 -11.09 -8.51 -14.92
C LYS A 226 -10.33 -9.82 -15.12
N PHE A 227 -9.82 -10.41 -14.04
CA PHE A 227 -8.98 -11.60 -14.08
C PHE A 227 -9.72 -12.91 -13.82
N GLY A 228 -11.05 -12.86 -13.63
CA GLY A 228 -11.88 -14.04 -13.40
C GLY A 228 -11.57 -14.73 -12.06
N ILE A 229 -11.26 -13.95 -11.02
CA ILE A 229 -10.96 -14.45 -9.67
C ILE A 229 -12.26 -14.52 -8.85
N ASP A 230 -12.36 -15.51 -7.98
CA ASP A 230 -13.51 -15.68 -7.11
C ASP A 230 -13.75 -14.49 -6.18
N ILE A 231 -15.02 -14.16 -5.93
CA ILE A 231 -15.45 -13.12 -5.01
C ILE A 231 -16.25 -13.78 -3.90
N ILE A 232 -15.72 -13.73 -2.67
CA ILE A 232 -16.31 -14.40 -1.49
C ILE A 232 -16.85 -13.33 -0.54
N GLU A 233 -18.18 -13.32 -0.34
CA GLU A 233 -18.83 -12.45 0.64
C GLU A 233 -18.47 -12.91 2.06
N VAL A 234 -17.96 -11.99 2.89
CA VAL A 234 -17.72 -12.23 4.33
C VAL A 234 -18.41 -11.22 5.24
N ILE A 235 -19.01 -10.18 4.66
CA ILE A 235 -19.89 -9.23 5.35
C ILE A 235 -21.16 -9.11 4.53
N LYS A 236 -22.27 -9.51 5.13
CA LYS A 236 -23.57 -9.47 4.49
C LYS A 236 -24.15 -8.06 4.49
N GLY A 237 -24.67 -7.61 3.35
CA GLY A 237 -25.36 -6.31 3.32
C GLY A 237 -25.52 -5.68 1.94
N GLY A 238 -24.84 -6.19 0.91
CA GLY A 238 -24.92 -5.66 -0.46
C GLY A 238 -25.12 -6.74 -1.51
N ASP A 239 -25.13 -6.33 -2.77
CA ASP A 239 -25.20 -7.22 -3.92
C ASP A 239 -23.79 -7.34 -4.57
N ILE A 240 -23.00 -8.27 -4.06
CA ILE A 240 -21.63 -8.51 -4.55
C ILE A 240 -21.55 -9.01 -6.01
N SER A 241 -22.69 -9.27 -6.65
CA SER A 241 -22.70 -9.58 -8.07
C SER A 241 -22.46 -8.36 -8.95
N LYS A 242 -22.75 -7.15 -8.41
CA LYS A 242 -22.68 -5.87 -9.12
C LYS A 242 -21.45 -5.04 -8.73
N GLU A 243 -21.17 -4.94 -7.42
CA GLU A 243 -20.10 -4.12 -6.87
C GLU A 243 -19.63 -4.65 -5.51
N ALA A 244 -18.50 -4.17 -5.02
CA ALA A 244 -18.04 -4.49 -3.67
C ALA A 244 -18.95 -3.85 -2.61
N TYR A 245 -19.22 -4.58 -1.55
CA TYR A 245 -19.93 -4.04 -0.40
C TYR A 245 -18.94 -3.54 0.67
N THR A 246 -18.86 -2.23 0.85
CA THR A 246 -17.92 -1.59 1.79
C THR A 246 -18.56 -1.17 3.12
N GLY A 247 -19.84 -1.44 3.30
CA GLY A 247 -20.61 -1.09 4.52
C GLY A 247 -20.39 -2.06 5.67
N ASP A 248 -21.05 -1.76 6.80
CA ASP A 248 -21.11 -2.63 7.97
C ASP A 248 -22.22 -3.69 7.81
N GLY A 249 -22.02 -4.85 8.40
CA GLY A 249 -23.00 -5.96 8.30
C GLY A 249 -22.62 -7.13 9.18
N GLU A 250 -23.41 -8.19 9.09
CA GLU A 250 -23.16 -9.45 9.77
C GLU A 250 -22.06 -10.24 9.08
N MET A 251 -21.08 -10.75 9.84
CA MET A 251 -20.05 -11.64 9.34
C MET A 251 -20.64 -12.98 8.91
N VAL A 252 -20.32 -13.40 7.68
CA VAL A 252 -20.75 -14.67 7.09
C VAL A 252 -19.55 -15.35 6.42
N ASN A 253 -19.63 -16.64 6.14
CA ASN A 253 -18.56 -17.43 5.48
C ASN A 253 -17.19 -17.30 6.17
N SER A 254 -17.17 -16.99 7.47
CA SER A 254 -15.98 -16.61 8.23
C SER A 254 -15.83 -17.45 9.50
N GLU A 255 -16.29 -18.71 9.48
CA GLU A 255 -16.18 -19.71 10.56
C GLU A 255 -16.52 -19.12 11.94
N PHE A 256 -15.51 -18.97 12.82
CA PHE A 256 -15.65 -18.49 14.19
C PHE A 256 -16.07 -17.00 14.29
N LEU A 257 -16.06 -16.24 13.18
CA LEU A 257 -16.56 -14.86 13.11
C LEU A 257 -18.02 -14.77 12.65
N ASN A 258 -18.62 -15.86 12.16
CA ASN A 258 -20.01 -15.82 11.70
C ASN A 258 -20.96 -15.30 12.81
N GLY A 259 -21.84 -14.38 12.42
CA GLY A 259 -22.80 -13.76 13.35
C GLY A 259 -22.29 -12.50 14.07
N TYR A 260 -21.02 -12.15 13.96
CA TYR A 260 -20.55 -10.85 14.47
C TYR A 260 -21.12 -9.72 13.62
N THR A 261 -21.71 -8.72 14.29
CA THR A 261 -22.33 -7.56 13.61
C THR A 261 -21.56 -6.26 13.84
N LYS A 262 -20.62 -6.26 14.78
CA LYS A 262 -19.80 -5.09 15.08
C LYS A 262 -18.38 -5.30 14.57
N LYS A 263 -17.94 -4.44 13.66
CA LYS A 263 -16.61 -4.44 13.07
C LYS A 263 -15.48 -4.51 14.12
N LYS A 264 -15.61 -3.77 15.23
CA LYS A 264 -14.60 -3.78 16.29
C LYS A 264 -14.44 -5.17 16.91
N ASP A 265 -15.57 -5.81 17.24
CA ASP A 265 -15.57 -7.10 17.94
C ASP A 265 -15.03 -8.21 17.02
N SER A 266 -15.34 -8.17 15.71
CA SER A 266 -14.82 -9.12 14.74
C SER A 266 -13.31 -8.96 14.54
N ILE A 267 -12.80 -7.72 14.49
CA ILE A 267 -11.36 -7.44 14.39
C ILE A 267 -10.64 -7.96 15.65
N GLU A 268 -11.11 -7.63 16.85
CA GLU A 268 -10.51 -8.08 18.11
C GLU A 268 -10.48 -9.62 18.18
N ARG A 269 -11.57 -10.28 17.83
CA ARG A 269 -11.66 -11.76 17.82
C ARG A 269 -10.70 -12.40 16.79
N MET A 270 -10.53 -11.78 15.62
CA MET A 270 -9.57 -12.25 14.61
C MET A 270 -8.13 -12.09 15.11
N LEU A 271 -7.78 -10.95 15.70
CA LEU A 271 -6.45 -10.70 16.25
C LEU A 271 -6.07 -11.72 17.31
N GLU A 272 -6.99 -12.04 18.24
CA GLU A 272 -6.79 -13.09 19.24
C GLU A 272 -6.47 -14.46 18.59
N GLU A 273 -7.13 -14.79 17.49
CA GLU A 273 -6.91 -16.06 16.79
C GLU A 273 -5.58 -16.10 16.08
N LEU A 274 -5.19 -14.99 15.40
CA LEU A 274 -3.89 -14.88 14.74
C LEU A 274 -2.74 -14.95 15.75
N GLU A 275 -2.85 -14.25 16.89
CA GLU A 275 -1.85 -14.34 17.98
C GLU A 275 -1.70 -15.76 18.52
N LYS A 276 -2.81 -16.50 18.73
CA LYS A 276 -2.77 -17.90 19.17
C LYS A 276 -2.05 -18.80 18.17
N LYS A 277 -2.15 -18.50 16.88
CA LYS A 277 -1.47 -19.25 15.81
C LYS A 277 -0.04 -18.78 15.56
N GLY A 278 0.40 -17.70 16.19
CA GLY A 278 1.74 -17.12 15.97
C GLY A 278 1.92 -16.49 14.58
N ILE A 279 0.84 -15.92 14.03
CA ILE A 279 0.77 -15.35 12.70
C ILE A 279 0.81 -13.84 12.80
#